data_11ad260e4a86f3c85bde1586b615eeda
#
_entry.id   11ad260e4a86f3c85bde1586b615eeda
#
_cell.length_a   1.000
_cell.length_b   1.000
_cell.length_c   1.000
_cell.angle_alpha   90.00
_cell.angle_beta   90.00
_cell.angle_gamma   90.00
#
_symmetry.space_group_name_H-M   'P 1'
#
loop_
_entity.id
_entity.type
_entity.pdbx_description
1 polymer ?
#
loop_
_entity_poly.entity_id
_entity_poly.type
_entity_poly.pdbx_seq_one_letter_code
_entity_poly.pdbx_strand_id
1 'polypeptide(L)'
;FPYTTLFRSWNAIFDCLYLKEGEDVEKIWQAHCDRMTQKANWLNEQAFRKLHYTSKNGTDFTVELIPGAKWSGAGDINHMNNTFYVPNMPTEEVFTSPMRGKCEGRLVSTKPLSWSGQVINNFTVDFKDGKVVDCHAEQGEEVLKKMFAMDEGAAMLGEVALVPKESPINQSGLMFFNTLFDENACCHVAAGAGFSEVLDGFMDMSDEEILAKGINDSLIHVDFMVGSDDLHIVGIHEDGSETDVFVNGTWAE
;
A
#
# COMPACT_ATOMS: atom_id res chain seq x y z
N PHE A 1 -16.61 -23.22 -17.12
CA PHE A 1 -16.86 -22.94 -15.69
C PHE A 1 -18.33 -23.17 -15.37
N PRO A 2 -18.67 -23.91 -14.30
CA PRO A 2 -20.06 -24.06 -13.92
C PRO A 2 -20.68 -22.68 -13.64
N TYR A 3 -21.91 -22.46 -14.12
CA TYR A 3 -22.66 -21.21 -13.97
C TYR A 3 -22.71 -20.71 -12.51
N THR A 4 -22.73 -21.63 -11.55
CA THR A 4 -22.66 -21.35 -10.11
C THR A 4 -21.33 -20.73 -9.65
N THR A 5 -20.20 -21.03 -10.29
CA THR A 5 -18.89 -20.46 -9.94
C THR A 5 -18.80 -19.02 -10.39
N LEU A 6 -19.33 -18.68 -11.57
CA LEU A 6 -19.36 -17.31 -12.07
C LEU A 6 -20.19 -16.39 -11.15
N PHE A 7 -21.36 -16.84 -10.70
CA PHE A 7 -22.18 -16.06 -9.76
C PHE A 7 -21.49 -15.86 -8.40
N ARG A 8 -20.76 -16.86 -7.90
CA ARG A 8 -20.00 -16.73 -6.64
C ARG A 8 -18.89 -15.71 -6.77
N SER A 9 -18.19 -15.67 -7.91
CA SER A 9 -17.14 -14.68 -8.16
C SER A 9 -17.72 -13.26 -8.22
N TRP A 10 -18.85 -13.06 -8.92
CA TRP A 10 -19.50 -11.75 -8.97
C TRP A 10 -20.02 -11.31 -7.60
N ASN A 11 -20.61 -12.20 -6.81
CA ASN A 11 -21.05 -11.86 -5.46
C ASN A 11 -19.86 -11.44 -4.58
N ALA A 12 -18.74 -12.16 -4.65
CA ALA A 12 -17.53 -11.78 -3.92
C ALA A 12 -17.02 -10.40 -4.33
N ILE A 13 -17.02 -10.09 -5.63
CA ILE A 13 -16.66 -8.77 -6.15
C ILE A 13 -17.64 -7.70 -5.62
N PHE A 14 -18.94 -7.95 -5.67
CA PHE A 14 -19.94 -7.01 -5.16
C PHE A 14 -19.80 -6.79 -3.65
N ASP A 15 -19.52 -7.83 -2.88
CA ASP A 15 -19.27 -7.71 -1.44
C ASP A 15 -18.04 -6.85 -1.16
N CYS A 16 -16.94 -7.06 -1.93
CA CYS A 16 -15.73 -6.23 -1.83
C CYS A 16 -15.95 -4.76 -2.24
N LEU A 17 -16.96 -4.50 -3.06
CA LEU A 17 -17.36 -3.15 -3.49
C LEU A 17 -18.48 -2.55 -2.63
N TYR A 18 -18.86 -3.19 -1.52
CA TYR A 18 -20.00 -2.78 -0.69
C TYR A 18 -21.34 -2.69 -1.43
N LEU A 19 -21.50 -3.47 -2.52
CA LEU A 19 -22.70 -3.45 -3.35
C LEU A 19 -23.71 -4.49 -2.86
N LYS A 20 -24.84 -4.02 -2.31
CA LYS A 20 -25.95 -4.87 -1.91
C LYS A 20 -27.24 -4.43 -2.57
N GLU A 21 -28.08 -5.41 -2.93
CA GLU A 21 -29.36 -5.13 -3.57
C GLU A 21 -30.25 -4.25 -2.68
N GLY A 22 -30.76 -3.17 -3.25
CA GLY A 22 -31.66 -2.24 -2.57
C GLY A 22 -30.98 -1.17 -1.71
N GLU A 23 -29.65 -1.17 -1.63
CA GLU A 23 -28.89 -0.14 -0.92
C GLU A 23 -28.52 1.03 -1.84
N ASP A 24 -28.37 2.23 -1.26
CA ASP A 24 -27.90 3.43 -1.96
C ASP A 24 -26.38 3.42 -2.04
N VAL A 25 -25.85 2.91 -3.16
CA VAL A 25 -24.42 2.73 -3.39
C VAL A 25 -23.63 4.05 -3.29
N GLU A 26 -24.22 5.15 -3.78
CA GLU A 26 -23.56 6.45 -3.75
C GLU A 26 -23.32 6.91 -2.30
N LYS A 27 -24.32 6.77 -1.42
CA LYS A 27 -24.16 7.10 0.00
C LYS A 27 -23.18 6.19 0.72
N ILE A 28 -23.16 4.90 0.40
CA ILE A 28 -22.23 3.95 1.00
C ILE A 28 -20.80 4.34 0.64
N TRP A 29 -20.53 4.59 -0.63
CA TRP A 29 -19.21 4.98 -1.11
C TRP A 29 -18.80 6.37 -0.60
N GLN A 30 -19.72 7.34 -0.53
CA GLN A 30 -19.41 8.63 0.08
C GLN A 30 -18.97 8.46 1.53
N ALA A 31 -19.71 7.70 2.33
CA ALA A 31 -19.36 7.45 3.73
C ALA A 31 -18.03 6.66 3.88
N HIS A 32 -17.73 5.76 2.92
CA HIS A 32 -16.46 5.06 2.87
C HIS A 32 -15.30 6.01 2.58
N CYS A 33 -15.42 6.83 1.54
CA CYS A 33 -14.45 7.85 1.19
C CYS A 33 -14.21 8.85 2.33
N ASP A 34 -15.28 9.29 3.00
CA ASP A 34 -15.18 10.19 4.15
C ASP A 34 -14.34 9.59 5.29
N ARG A 35 -14.50 8.30 5.58
CA ARG A 35 -13.68 7.60 6.62
C ARG A 35 -12.21 7.52 6.23
N MET A 36 -11.91 7.17 4.97
CA MET A 36 -10.54 7.11 4.48
C MET A 36 -9.88 8.49 4.49
N THR A 37 -10.60 9.52 4.03
CA THR A 37 -10.15 10.91 4.07
C THR A 37 -9.85 11.37 5.51
N GLN A 38 -10.66 10.98 6.49
CA GLN A 38 -10.40 11.28 7.90
C GLN A 38 -9.09 10.63 8.39
N LYS A 39 -8.80 9.38 7.99
CA LYS A 39 -7.54 8.71 8.33
C LYS A 39 -6.34 9.35 7.65
N ALA A 40 -6.45 9.71 6.37
CA ALA A 40 -5.41 10.43 5.64
C ALA A 40 -5.11 11.80 6.29
N ASN A 41 -6.15 12.56 6.64
CA ASN A 41 -6.01 13.84 7.32
C ASN A 41 -5.34 13.70 8.68
N TRP A 42 -5.72 12.71 9.49
CA TRP A 42 -5.08 12.43 10.76
C TRP A 42 -3.59 12.12 10.59
N LEU A 43 -3.20 11.28 9.64
CA LEU A 43 -1.80 10.99 9.33
C LEU A 43 -1.02 12.25 8.89
N ASN A 44 -1.66 13.10 8.10
CA ASN A 44 -1.08 14.37 7.67
C ASN A 44 -0.84 15.33 8.85
N GLU A 45 -1.76 15.37 9.82
CA GLU A 45 -1.63 16.16 11.04
C GLU A 45 -0.51 15.64 11.96
N GLN A 46 -0.29 14.32 12.01
CA GLN A 46 0.77 13.72 12.80
C GLN A 46 2.17 14.06 12.29
N ALA A 47 2.34 14.25 10.98
CA ALA A 47 3.62 14.59 10.34
C ALA A 47 4.77 13.65 10.76
N PHE A 48 4.53 12.36 10.79
CA PHE A 48 5.52 11.35 11.15
C PHE A 48 6.76 11.44 10.26
N ARG A 49 7.93 11.21 10.85
CA ARG A 49 9.20 11.11 10.13
C ARG A 49 9.50 9.69 9.67
N LYS A 50 9.03 8.71 10.42
CA LYS A 50 9.25 7.29 10.15
C LYS A 50 8.04 6.47 10.54
N LEU A 51 7.93 5.31 9.92
CA LEU A 51 7.07 4.23 10.39
C LEU A 51 7.93 3.03 10.77
N HIS A 52 7.59 2.36 11.87
CA HIS A 52 8.20 1.11 12.30
C HIS A 52 7.15 0.01 12.33
N TYR A 53 7.37 -1.03 11.54
CA TYR A 53 6.48 -2.18 11.37
C TYR A 53 7.04 -3.37 12.13
N THR A 54 6.21 -4.03 12.94
CA THR A 54 6.58 -5.26 13.64
C THR A 54 5.46 -6.29 13.57
N SER A 55 5.82 -7.57 13.44
CA SER A 55 4.89 -8.69 13.48
C SER A 55 5.62 -9.97 13.90
N LYS A 56 4.90 -10.92 14.52
CA LYS A 56 5.44 -12.21 14.95
C LYS A 56 5.91 -13.10 13.79
N ASN A 57 5.52 -12.81 12.56
CA ASN A 57 5.98 -13.51 11.37
C ASN A 57 7.45 -13.25 11.04
N GLY A 58 8.09 -12.30 11.71
CA GLY A 58 9.49 -11.89 11.50
C GLY A 58 9.65 -10.54 10.83
N THR A 59 8.56 -9.83 10.53
CA THR A 59 8.61 -8.43 10.09
C THR A 59 9.17 -7.58 11.21
N ASP A 60 10.25 -6.85 10.93
CA ASP A 60 10.85 -5.79 11.74
C ASP A 60 11.50 -4.81 10.77
N PHE A 61 10.79 -3.73 10.47
CA PHE A 61 11.10 -2.86 9.34
C PHE A 61 10.80 -1.41 9.67
N THR A 62 11.75 -0.54 9.34
CA THR A 62 11.60 0.92 9.49
C THR A 62 11.74 1.61 8.15
N VAL A 63 10.88 2.57 7.87
CA VAL A 63 10.91 3.41 6.66
C VAL A 63 10.77 4.88 7.03
N GLU A 64 11.59 5.74 6.40
CA GLU A 64 11.45 7.19 6.54
C GLU A 64 10.41 7.74 5.56
N LEU A 65 9.69 8.78 5.99
CA LEU A 65 8.72 9.48 5.18
C LEU A 65 9.31 10.77 4.61
N ILE A 66 8.83 11.18 3.44
CA ILE A 66 9.23 12.45 2.82
C ILE A 66 8.60 13.60 3.63
N PRO A 67 9.41 14.56 4.14
CA PRO A 67 8.86 15.69 4.87
C PRO A 67 7.88 16.51 4.03
N GLY A 68 6.65 16.66 4.51
CA GLY A 68 5.60 17.40 3.83
C GLY A 68 4.91 16.66 2.69
N ALA A 69 5.28 15.42 2.38
CA ALA A 69 4.47 14.56 1.52
C ALA A 69 3.14 14.24 2.19
N LYS A 70 2.09 14.14 1.39
CA LYS A 70 0.74 13.89 1.88
C LYS A 70 0.42 12.41 1.88
N TRP A 71 -0.34 12.02 2.86
CA TRP A 71 -1.13 10.80 2.81
C TRP A 71 -2.39 11.08 2.01
N SER A 72 -2.69 10.20 1.08
CA SER A 72 -3.86 10.23 0.21
C SER A 72 -4.67 8.96 0.38
N GLY A 73 -5.94 8.99 -0.02
CA GLY A 73 -6.84 7.85 0.01
C GLY A 73 -8.25 8.25 -0.38
N ALA A 74 -9.09 7.28 -0.66
CA ALA A 74 -10.48 7.41 -1.08
C ALA A 74 -10.66 7.86 -2.53
N GLY A 75 -10.23 9.03 -2.90
CA GLY A 75 -10.46 9.60 -4.21
C GLY A 75 -9.69 10.88 -4.44
N ASP A 76 -9.87 11.45 -5.60
CA ASP A 76 -9.13 12.61 -6.06
C ASP A 76 -10.06 13.65 -6.70
N ILE A 77 -9.53 14.82 -6.95
CA ILE A 77 -10.24 15.93 -7.60
C ILE A 77 -9.71 16.08 -9.03
N ASN A 78 -10.61 15.91 -10.00
CA ASN A 78 -10.27 16.18 -11.39
C ASN A 78 -9.93 17.68 -11.57
N HIS A 79 -8.69 17.98 -11.91
CA HIS A 79 -8.17 19.35 -12.02
C HIS A 79 -8.82 20.16 -13.16
N MET A 80 -9.46 19.52 -14.15
CA MET A 80 -10.12 20.23 -15.25
C MET A 80 -11.47 20.82 -14.87
N ASN A 81 -12.21 20.17 -13.96
CA ASN A 81 -13.59 20.56 -13.65
C ASN A 81 -13.94 20.54 -12.15
N ASN A 82 -12.94 20.31 -11.28
CA ASN A 82 -13.11 20.20 -9.83
C ASN A 82 -14.14 19.15 -9.39
N THR A 83 -14.31 18.07 -10.16
CA THR A 83 -15.19 16.98 -9.80
C THR A 83 -14.43 15.94 -8.99
N PHE A 84 -14.95 15.58 -7.81
CA PHE A 84 -14.46 14.43 -7.04
C PHE A 84 -14.75 13.14 -7.81
N TYR A 85 -13.80 12.22 -7.82
CA TYR A 85 -13.96 10.89 -8.39
C TYR A 85 -13.12 9.87 -7.61
N VAL A 86 -13.51 8.61 -7.68
CA VAL A 86 -12.76 7.49 -7.13
C VAL A 86 -12.04 6.81 -8.31
N PRO A 87 -10.71 6.91 -8.39
CA PRO A 87 -9.96 6.38 -9.53
C PRO A 87 -9.97 4.86 -9.59
N ASN A 88 -9.95 4.21 -8.43
CA ASN A 88 -9.90 2.76 -8.27
C ASN A 88 -11.06 2.26 -7.40
N MET A 89 -11.73 1.19 -7.83
CA MET A 89 -12.75 0.48 -7.05
C MET A 89 -12.53 -1.03 -7.16
N PRO A 90 -12.26 -1.73 -6.05
CA PRO A 90 -12.26 -1.27 -4.66
C PRO A 90 -11.07 -0.37 -4.32
N THR A 91 -11.17 0.37 -3.21
CA THR A 91 -10.07 1.06 -2.55
C THR A 91 -10.31 1.05 -1.04
N GLU A 92 -9.32 0.62 -0.27
CA GLU A 92 -9.34 0.49 1.19
C GLU A 92 -8.09 1.14 1.82
N GLU A 93 -7.22 1.65 0.99
CA GLU A 93 -5.90 2.13 1.38
C GLU A 93 -5.84 3.62 1.67
N VAL A 94 -4.98 3.95 2.62
CA VAL A 94 -4.43 5.29 2.80
C VAL A 94 -2.93 5.17 2.59
N PHE A 95 -2.39 5.84 1.59
CA PHE A 95 -1.03 5.64 1.11
C PHE A 95 -0.21 6.94 1.04
N THR A 96 1.10 6.79 0.98
CA THR A 96 2.06 7.85 0.64
C THR A 96 3.32 7.25 0.03
N SER A 97 4.14 8.06 -0.63
CA SER A 97 5.47 7.64 -1.05
C SER A 97 6.48 7.86 0.08
N PRO A 98 7.26 6.82 0.43
CA PRO A 98 8.32 6.95 1.40
C PRO A 98 9.54 7.67 0.81
N MET A 99 10.48 8.10 1.67
CA MET A 99 11.73 8.68 1.24
C MET A 99 12.59 7.65 0.52
N ARG A 100 12.92 7.92 -0.73
CA ARG A 100 13.81 7.08 -1.57
C ARG A 100 15.10 6.74 -0.83
N GLY A 101 15.44 5.46 -0.79
CA GLY A 101 16.69 4.99 -0.22
C GLY A 101 16.79 5.14 1.32
N LYS A 102 15.66 5.16 2.02
CA LYS A 102 15.60 5.37 3.48
C LYS A 102 14.70 4.35 4.16
N CYS A 103 15.10 3.09 4.12
CA CYS A 103 14.45 2.03 4.88
C CYS A 103 15.46 0.97 5.32
N GLU A 104 15.14 0.25 6.40
CA GLU A 104 15.99 -0.76 7.04
C GLU A 104 15.14 -1.89 7.60
N GLY A 105 15.68 -3.11 7.59
CA GLY A 105 15.09 -4.25 8.26
C GLY A 105 14.43 -5.23 7.30
N ARG A 106 13.54 -6.05 7.82
CA ARG A 106 12.91 -7.18 7.11
C ARG A 106 11.41 -7.00 6.99
N LEU A 107 10.90 -7.24 5.80
CA LEU A 107 9.49 -7.46 5.54
C LEU A 107 9.24 -8.94 5.19
N VAL A 108 8.14 -9.48 5.72
CA VAL A 108 7.65 -10.82 5.41
C VAL A 108 6.31 -10.70 4.71
N SER A 109 6.22 -11.27 3.50
CA SER A 109 4.96 -11.27 2.75
C SER A 109 3.90 -12.11 3.46
N THR A 110 2.67 -11.64 3.43
CA THR A 110 1.53 -12.33 4.04
C THR A 110 0.56 -12.91 3.03
N LYS A 111 0.70 -12.55 1.75
CA LYS A 111 -0.10 -13.08 0.65
C LYS A 111 0.79 -13.36 -0.57
N PRO A 112 0.36 -14.25 -1.47
CA PRO A 112 1.05 -14.49 -2.74
C PRO A 112 1.10 -13.22 -3.61
N LEU A 113 2.20 -13.03 -4.31
CA LEU A 113 2.36 -11.99 -5.32
C LEU A 113 2.29 -12.62 -6.73
N SER A 114 1.43 -12.09 -7.60
CA SER A 114 1.38 -12.46 -9.00
C SER A 114 2.14 -11.43 -9.84
N TRP A 115 3.28 -11.81 -10.41
CA TRP A 115 4.08 -10.92 -11.25
C TRP A 115 4.56 -11.63 -12.53
N SER A 116 4.40 -10.95 -13.67
CA SER A 116 4.79 -11.51 -14.99
C SER A 116 4.24 -12.91 -15.27
N GLY A 117 2.99 -13.18 -14.83
CA GLY A 117 2.31 -14.47 -15.02
C GLY A 117 2.84 -15.60 -14.14
N GLN A 118 3.65 -15.30 -13.15
CA GLN A 118 4.16 -16.26 -12.17
C GLN A 118 3.73 -15.87 -10.76
N VAL A 119 3.56 -16.87 -9.90
CA VAL A 119 3.22 -16.67 -8.49
C VAL A 119 4.48 -16.77 -7.65
N ILE A 120 4.71 -15.74 -6.84
CA ILE A 120 5.76 -15.69 -5.82
C ILE A 120 5.06 -15.87 -4.47
N ASN A 121 5.50 -16.84 -3.66
CA ASN A 121 4.80 -17.18 -2.43
C ASN A 121 5.75 -17.37 -1.25
N ASN A 122 5.26 -17.00 -0.05
CA ASN A 122 6.00 -17.10 1.22
C ASN A 122 7.41 -16.52 1.09
N PHE A 123 7.49 -15.20 0.88
CA PHE A 123 8.76 -14.55 0.64
C PHE A 123 9.09 -13.50 1.71
N THR A 124 10.38 -13.27 1.84
CA THR A 124 10.96 -12.24 2.71
C THR A 124 11.84 -11.32 1.89
N VAL A 125 11.92 -10.06 2.31
CA VAL A 125 12.76 -9.04 1.68
C VAL A 125 13.54 -8.31 2.78
N ASP A 126 14.86 -8.31 2.69
CA ASP A 126 15.75 -7.62 3.60
C ASP A 126 16.26 -6.31 2.97
N PHE A 127 16.06 -5.22 3.68
CA PHE A 127 16.48 -3.89 3.28
C PHE A 127 17.64 -3.40 4.12
N LYS A 128 18.62 -2.78 3.45
CA LYS A 128 19.73 -2.09 4.09
C LYS A 128 20.09 -0.84 3.29
N ASP A 129 20.32 0.26 4.00
CA ASP A 129 20.62 1.55 3.37
C ASP A 129 19.59 1.93 2.27
N GLY A 130 18.31 1.58 2.51
CA GLY A 130 17.17 1.84 1.65
C GLY A 130 17.03 0.99 0.40
N LYS A 131 17.83 -0.06 0.25
CA LYS A 131 17.78 -0.98 -0.90
C LYS A 131 17.57 -2.41 -0.44
N VAL A 132 16.92 -3.20 -1.27
CA VAL A 132 16.86 -4.65 -1.12
C VAL A 132 18.28 -5.22 -1.25
N VAL A 133 18.75 -5.91 -0.20
CA VAL A 133 20.06 -6.56 -0.16
C VAL A 133 19.95 -8.07 -0.24
N ASP A 134 18.82 -8.64 0.18
CA ASP A 134 18.52 -10.07 0.08
C ASP A 134 17.01 -10.30 -0.04
N CYS A 135 16.62 -11.39 -0.69
CA CYS A 135 15.24 -11.85 -0.73
C CYS A 135 15.19 -13.37 -0.90
N HIS A 136 14.22 -13.99 -0.22
CA HIS A 136 13.96 -15.43 -0.31
C HIS A 136 12.49 -15.68 -0.55
N ALA A 137 12.17 -16.73 -1.30
CA ALA A 137 10.80 -17.20 -1.49
C ALA A 137 10.73 -18.72 -1.55
N GLU A 138 9.71 -19.34 -0.96
CA GLU A 138 9.48 -20.77 -1.14
C GLU A 138 9.11 -21.12 -2.58
N GLN A 139 8.43 -20.21 -3.27
CA GLN A 139 8.10 -20.32 -4.69
C GLN A 139 8.39 -19.01 -5.40
N GLY A 140 9.03 -19.05 -6.57
CA GLY A 140 9.23 -17.90 -7.43
C GLY A 140 10.42 -16.99 -7.04
N GLU A 141 11.38 -17.46 -6.23
CA GLU A 141 12.53 -16.67 -5.77
C GLU A 141 13.33 -16.03 -6.92
N GLU A 142 13.61 -16.78 -7.98
CA GLU A 142 14.33 -16.25 -9.14
C GLU A 142 13.55 -15.14 -9.89
N VAL A 143 12.22 -15.20 -9.82
CA VAL A 143 11.35 -14.16 -10.39
C VAL A 143 11.39 -12.92 -9.53
N LEU A 144 11.33 -13.07 -8.19
CA LEU A 144 11.47 -12.00 -7.23
C LEU A 144 12.80 -11.26 -7.37
N LYS A 145 13.91 -12.00 -7.47
CA LYS A 145 15.25 -11.44 -7.71
C LYS A 145 15.35 -10.66 -9.02
N LYS A 146 14.73 -11.17 -10.09
CA LYS A 146 14.67 -10.46 -11.38
C LYS A 146 13.84 -9.18 -11.30
N MET A 147 12.76 -9.19 -10.54
CA MET A 147 11.92 -8.02 -10.32
C MET A 147 12.74 -6.88 -9.68
N PHE A 148 13.44 -7.16 -8.58
CA PHE A 148 14.30 -6.17 -7.92
C PHE A 148 15.54 -5.75 -8.73
N ALA A 149 15.91 -6.50 -9.75
CA ALA A 149 17.04 -6.21 -10.65
C ALA A 149 16.64 -5.49 -11.96
N MET A 150 15.38 -5.08 -12.13
CA MET A 150 14.90 -4.44 -13.36
C MET A 150 15.62 -3.13 -13.66
N ASP A 151 15.77 -2.28 -12.64
CA ASP A 151 16.53 -1.02 -12.68
C ASP A 151 16.99 -0.64 -11.27
N GLU A 152 17.62 0.52 -11.11
CA GLU A 152 18.13 0.95 -9.80
C GLU A 152 17.00 1.21 -8.79
N GLY A 153 15.88 1.78 -9.22
CA GLY A 153 14.72 2.10 -8.39
C GLY A 153 13.91 0.87 -8.00
N ALA A 154 13.96 -0.20 -8.80
CA ALA A 154 13.21 -1.44 -8.54
C ALA A 154 13.59 -2.12 -7.21
N ALA A 155 14.80 -1.87 -6.70
CA ALA A 155 15.26 -2.36 -5.41
C ALA A 155 14.95 -1.41 -4.24
N MET A 156 14.18 -0.36 -4.45
CA MET A 156 13.76 0.62 -3.43
C MET A 156 12.24 0.66 -3.34
N LEU A 157 11.74 1.22 -2.26
CA LEU A 157 10.30 1.42 -2.09
C LEU A 157 9.81 2.70 -2.76
N GLY A 158 8.64 2.62 -3.39
CA GLY A 158 7.87 3.73 -3.95
C GLY A 158 6.61 4.04 -3.17
N GLU A 159 6.09 3.06 -2.40
CA GLU A 159 4.86 3.24 -1.65
C GLU A 159 4.88 2.55 -0.29
N VAL A 160 4.15 3.14 0.65
CA VAL A 160 3.66 2.54 1.88
C VAL A 160 2.15 2.79 1.98
N ALA A 161 1.38 1.72 2.09
CA ALA A 161 -0.08 1.76 2.14
C ALA A 161 -0.62 1.08 3.39
N LEU A 162 -1.60 1.74 4.01
CA LEU A 162 -2.22 1.33 5.26
C LEU A 162 -3.66 0.88 4.99
N VAL A 163 -3.91 -0.40 5.16
CA VAL A 163 -5.21 -1.05 4.95
C VAL A 163 -5.53 -1.91 6.16
N PRO A 164 -6.65 -1.67 6.86
CA PRO A 164 -7.01 -2.46 8.02
C PRO A 164 -7.41 -3.89 7.64
N LYS A 165 -7.15 -4.84 8.52
CA LYS A 165 -7.52 -6.26 8.32
C LYS A 165 -9.01 -6.49 8.14
N GLU A 166 -9.85 -5.51 8.49
CA GLU A 166 -11.30 -5.50 8.28
C GLU A 166 -11.69 -5.22 6.83
N SER A 167 -10.74 -4.92 5.93
CA SER A 167 -11.00 -4.80 4.50
C SER A 167 -11.89 -5.96 4.00
N PRO A 168 -12.96 -5.69 3.25
CA PRO A 168 -13.84 -6.73 2.74
C PRO A 168 -13.11 -7.71 1.81
N ILE A 169 -12.04 -7.26 1.15
CA ILE A 169 -11.18 -8.12 0.34
C ILE A 169 -10.49 -9.15 1.23
N ASN A 170 -9.90 -8.73 2.34
CA ASN A 170 -9.29 -9.64 3.32
C ASN A 170 -10.31 -10.59 3.94
N GLN A 171 -11.47 -10.05 4.34
CA GLN A 171 -12.54 -10.82 4.97
C GLN A 171 -13.17 -11.87 4.02
N SER A 172 -13.09 -11.66 2.71
CA SER A 172 -13.54 -12.63 1.71
C SER A 172 -12.75 -13.95 1.76
N GLY A 173 -11.49 -13.91 2.24
CA GLY A 173 -10.55 -15.02 2.22
C GLY A 173 -10.14 -15.47 0.82
N LEU A 174 -10.44 -14.69 -0.21
CA LEU A 174 -10.13 -14.98 -1.60
C LEU A 174 -8.83 -14.29 -2.04
N MET A 175 -8.13 -14.94 -2.96
CA MET A 175 -7.10 -14.33 -3.80
C MET A 175 -7.70 -14.13 -5.18
N PHE A 176 -7.74 -12.89 -5.65
CA PHE A 176 -8.30 -12.55 -6.96
C PHE A 176 -7.27 -12.68 -8.07
N PHE A 177 -5.97 -12.71 -7.74
CA PHE A 177 -4.85 -12.62 -8.67
C PHE A 177 -4.97 -11.39 -9.59
N ASN A 178 -5.49 -10.34 -9.01
CA ASN A 178 -5.61 -9.02 -9.60
C ASN A 178 -5.09 -8.01 -8.58
N THR A 179 -4.02 -7.29 -8.92
CA THR A 179 -3.30 -6.40 -8.00
C THR A 179 -4.23 -5.40 -7.36
N LEU A 180 -5.10 -4.73 -8.12
CA LEU A 180 -6.06 -3.75 -7.62
C LEU A 180 -6.97 -4.29 -6.50
N PHE A 181 -7.35 -5.57 -6.54
CA PHE A 181 -8.11 -6.18 -5.46
C PHE A 181 -7.18 -6.62 -4.32
N ASP A 182 -6.15 -7.36 -4.64
CA ASP A 182 -5.33 -8.07 -3.66
C ASP A 182 -4.49 -7.11 -2.80
N GLU A 183 -4.01 -5.98 -3.34
CA GLU A 183 -3.32 -4.93 -2.59
C GLU A 183 -4.22 -4.33 -1.51
N ASN A 184 -5.50 -4.14 -1.81
CA ASN A 184 -6.48 -3.58 -0.89
C ASN A 184 -6.97 -4.59 0.19
N ALA A 185 -6.35 -5.77 0.29
CA ALA A 185 -6.67 -6.74 1.34
C ALA A 185 -6.05 -6.39 2.70
N CYS A 186 -4.85 -5.83 2.74
CA CYS A 186 -4.16 -5.47 3.98
C CYS A 186 -3.02 -4.49 3.70
N CYS A 187 -2.36 -3.98 4.76
CA CYS A 187 -1.18 -3.14 4.60
C CYS A 187 -0.20 -3.74 3.62
N HIS A 188 0.29 -2.92 2.69
CA HIS A 188 1.25 -3.32 1.67
C HIS A 188 2.32 -2.24 1.46
N VAL A 189 3.33 -2.59 0.72
CA VAL A 189 4.35 -1.67 0.22
C VAL A 189 4.59 -1.97 -1.25
N ALA A 190 4.96 -0.96 -2.03
CA ALA A 190 5.37 -1.17 -3.41
C ALA A 190 6.88 -1.05 -3.59
N ALA A 191 7.46 -2.01 -4.30
CA ALA A 191 8.79 -1.89 -4.87
C ALA A 191 8.74 -1.10 -6.18
N GLY A 192 9.65 -0.16 -6.37
CA GLY A 192 9.75 0.62 -7.61
C GLY A 192 9.26 2.05 -7.51
N ALA A 193 8.57 2.54 -8.55
CA ALA A 193 8.16 3.92 -8.69
C ALA A 193 7.26 4.42 -7.56
N GLY A 194 7.49 5.64 -7.11
CA GLY A 194 6.62 6.34 -6.17
C GLY A 194 5.64 7.27 -6.88
N PHE A 195 4.75 7.87 -6.11
CA PHE A 195 3.70 8.79 -6.57
C PHE A 195 4.11 10.23 -6.33
N SER A 196 4.27 11.01 -7.39
CA SER A 196 4.62 12.43 -7.30
C SER A 196 3.49 13.30 -6.74
N GLU A 197 2.25 12.87 -6.90
CA GLU A 197 1.04 13.57 -6.44
C GLU A 197 0.96 13.75 -4.92
N VAL A 198 1.75 13.02 -4.15
CA VAL A 198 1.87 13.24 -2.71
C VAL A 198 2.63 14.52 -2.36
N LEU A 199 3.29 15.14 -3.34
CA LEU A 199 4.03 16.40 -3.18
C LEU A 199 3.18 17.60 -3.59
N ASP A 200 3.13 18.62 -2.75
CA ASP A 200 2.50 19.89 -3.11
C ASP A 200 3.21 20.54 -4.30
N GLY A 201 2.42 20.89 -5.32
CA GLY A 201 2.94 21.58 -6.51
C GLY A 201 3.69 20.68 -7.50
N PHE A 202 3.57 19.37 -7.40
CA PHE A 202 4.29 18.39 -8.24
C PHE A 202 4.12 18.65 -9.75
N MET A 203 2.96 19.15 -10.20
CA MET A 203 2.70 19.44 -11.63
C MET A 203 3.60 20.51 -12.21
N ASP A 204 4.20 21.35 -11.40
CA ASP A 204 5.13 22.42 -11.80
C ASP A 204 6.61 22.01 -11.62
N MET A 205 6.87 20.76 -11.15
CA MET A 205 8.21 20.24 -10.92
C MET A 205 8.71 19.43 -12.11
N SER A 206 10.02 19.49 -12.36
CA SER A 206 10.70 18.56 -13.28
C SER A 206 10.89 17.18 -12.61
N ASP A 207 11.16 16.15 -13.41
CA ASP A 207 11.47 14.80 -12.90
C ASP A 207 12.67 14.80 -11.95
N GLU A 208 13.69 15.62 -12.24
CA GLU A 208 14.87 15.80 -11.37
C GLU A 208 14.51 16.44 -10.03
N GLU A 209 13.57 17.41 -10.02
CA GLU A 209 13.09 18.03 -8.78
C GLU A 209 12.26 17.05 -7.95
N ILE A 210 11.40 16.27 -8.58
CA ILE A 210 10.60 15.21 -7.93
C ILE A 210 11.53 14.18 -7.30
N LEU A 211 12.53 13.70 -8.04
CA LEU A 211 13.53 12.76 -7.54
C LEU A 211 14.34 13.35 -6.37
N ALA A 212 14.71 14.63 -6.46
CA ALA A 212 15.43 15.34 -5.39
C ALA A 212 14.59 15.54 -4.12
N LYS A 213 13.26 15.54 -4.23
CA LYS A 213 12.33 15.54 -3.09
C LYS A 213 12.26 14.18 -2.39
N GLY A 214 12.72 13.11 -3.02
CA GLY A 214 12.76 11.78 -2.44
C GLY A 214 11.76 10.78 -3.01
N ILE A 215 11.02 11.13 -4.06
CA ILE A 215 10.19 10.17 -4.79
C ILE A 215 11.12 9.21 -5.54
N ASN A 216 10.83 7.92 -5.45
CA ASN A 216 11.59 6.92 -6.18
C ASN A 216 11.10 6.82 -7.63
N ASP A 217 12.05 6.70 -8.56
CA ASP A 217 11.78 6.49 -9.98
C ASP A 217 12.21 5.08 -10.40
N SER A 218 11.36 4.39 -11.15
CA SER A 218 11.59 3.02 -11.64
C SER A 218 10.65 2.70 -12.81
N LEU A 219 11.02 1.68 -13.59
CA LEU A 219 10.18 1.11 -14.64
C LEU A 219 9.06 0.20 -14.09
N ILE A 220 9.12 -0.15 -12.82
CA ILE A 220 8.11 -0.99 -12.16
C ILE A 220 7.48 -0.26 -10.98
N HIS A 221 6.26 -0.70 -10.66
CA HIS A 221 5.57 -0.46 -9.39
C HIS A 221 4.88 -1.77 -9.04
N VAL A 222 5.30 -2.42 -7.96
CA VAL A 222 4.82 -3.76 -7.63
C VAL A 222 4.51 -3.87 -6.15
N ASP A 223 3.22 -3.97 -5.86
CA ASP A 223 2.68 -4.07 -4.51
C ASP A 223 2.83 -5.48 -3.96
N PHE A 224 3.24 -5.58 -2.71
CA PHE A 224 3.23 -6.83 -1.97
C PHE A 224 2.76 -6.64 -0.53
N MET A 225 1.89 -7.56 -0.12
CA MET A 225 1.16 -7.48 1.13
C MET A 225 2.02 -7.92 2.31
N VAL A 226 2.02 -7.10 3.36
CA VAL A 226 2.77 -7.32 4.61
C VAL A 226 1.86 -7.28 5.85
N GLY A 227 0.60 -6.89 5.67
CA GLY A 227 -0.39 -6.83 6.75
C GLY A 227 -0.71 -8.21 7.31
N SER A 228 -0.77 -8.32 8.64
CA SER A 228 -1.13 -9.52 9.38
C SER A 228 -2.06 -9.18 10.55
N ASP A 229 -2.69 -10.20 11.15
CA ASP A 229 -3.61 -10.00 12.30
C ASP A 229 -2.92 -9.42 13.55
N ASP A 230 -1.60 -9.49 13.63
CA ASP A 230 -0.80 -8.97 14.73
C ASP A 230 0.16 -7.85 14.30
N LEU A 231 0.01 -7.32 13.07
CA LEU A 231 0.82 -6.21 12.62
C LEU A 231 0.66 -5.01 13.56
N HIS A 232 1.79 -4.50 14.02
CA HIS A 232 1.89 -3.26 14.77
C HIS A 232 2.71 -2.25 13.96
N ILE A 233 2.19 -1.05 13.81
CA ILE A 233 2.87 0.06 13.14
C ILE A 233 2.90 1.24 14.08
N VAL A 234 4.11 1.73 14.34
CA VAL A 234 4.37 2.92 15.16
C VAL A 234 4.85 4.05 14.27
N GLY A 235 4.19 5.20 14.37
CA GLY A 235 4.65 6.46 13.78
C GLY A 235 5.63 7.15 14.72
N ILE A 236 6.79 7.55 14.21
CA ILE A 236 7.86 8.21 14.95
C ILE A 236 7.95 9.66 14.48
N HIS A 237 7.80 10.60 15.42
CA HIS A 237 7.89 12.04 15.18
C HIS A 237 9.34 12.54 15.09
N GLU A 238 9.52 13.80 14.69
CA GLU A 238 10.84 14.45 14.58
C GLU A 238 11.60 14.50 15.91
N ASP A 239 10.88 14.65 17.05
CA ASP A 239 11.44 14.67 18.40
C ASP A 239 11.71 13.27 18.97
N GLY A 240 11.41 12.21 18.21
CA GLY A 240 11.55 10.82 18.61
C GLY A 240 10.38 10.29 19.46
N SER A 241 9.33 11.07 19.68
CA SER A 241 8.11 10.55 20.30
C SER A 241 7.38 9.59 19.36
N GLU A 242 6.65 8.65 19.93
CA GLU A 242 6.00 7.56 19.23
C GLU A 242 4.48 7.62 19.40
N THR A 243 3.77 7.25 18.35
CA THR A 243 2.31 7.12 18.31
C THR A 243 1.92 5.85 17.58
N ASP A 244 1.06 5.04 18.19
CA ASP A 244 0.52 3.85 17.53
C ASP A 244 -0.33 4.26 16.34
N VAL A 245 -0.04 3.70 15.18
CA VAL A 245 -0.80 3.87 13.93
C VAL A 245 -1.67 2.64 13.69
N PHE A 246 -1.09 1.46 13.83
CA PHE A 246 -1.79 0.17 13.76
C PHE A 246 -1.48 -0.68 14.99
N VAL A 247 -2.49 -1.33 15.54
CA VAL A 247 -2.37 -2.32 16.61
C VAL A 247 -3.20 -3.54 16.24
N ASN A 248 -2.58 -4.72 16.26
CA ASN A 248 -3.24 -5.97 15.88
C ASN A 248 -3.88 -5.93 14.48
N GLY A 249 -3.18 -5.35 13.50
CA GLY A 249 -3.58 -5.33 12.10
C GLY A 249 -4.71 -4.35 11.74
N THR A 250 -5.08 -3.45 12.66
CA THR A 250 -6.11 -2.43 12.42
C THR A 250 -5.68 -1.07 12.96
N TRP A 251 -6.37 -0.01 12.56
CA TRP A 251 -6.10 1.34 13.05
C TRP A 251 -6.11 1.40 14.58
N ALA A 252 -5.11 2.04 15.17
CA ALA A 252 -5.12 2.38 16.61
C ALA A 252 -6.27 3.35 16.90
N GLU A 253 -6.92 3.18 18.09
CA GLU A 253 -8.02 4.05 18.55
C GLU A 253 -7.49 5.37 19.14
#